data_75ff0562cb244f0a093d139db2716323
#
_entry.id   75ff0562cb244f0a093d139db2716323
#
_cell.length_a   1.000
_cell.length_b   1.000
_cell.length_c   1.000
_cell.angle_alpha   90.00
_cell.angle_beta   90.00
_cell.angle_gamma   90.00
#
_symmetry.space_group_name_H-M   'P 1'
#
loop_
_entity.id
_entity.type
_entity.pdbx_description
1 polymer ?
#
loop_
_entity_poly.entity_id
_entity_poly.type
_entity_poly.pdbx_seq_one_letter_code
_entity_poly.pdbx_strand_id
1 'polypeptide(L)'
;MTRLNSHPDSVALPDAVPTAPSPGQSPDTGYAKKVLRGSVWMIANTVATRIGSFVSQIFLAWWLTKSDFGIVGIALAISGIASVLRDGGVRQILLKHHAEHEKLLGPCFWMALTFNTLLAILLTAAAFPFARLYNDDRLIVMLIIIGWSIPLGTVGGILLTKLIADMRYRENASVMTASAMVRYVSSVAFAYFGFGPLSFILPNILCALIENVLALYYCRHRPWQLAPNSNQWWSLFLRSRWALVAALGIAGMNQGSSAMIGLAAPLEVVGIYAFTFLIVVQVGSLLSTNINQVLVPVFTRLADEEDRKRAAVLRTLRQVSLLATFMSLGLAATYRPFESLVWRERWAASILPVQIIGAGYAINVLLCISLAVQQARGQFRAWGVGLLLLAIGTMLAAYVGTLFGKPELDRALFLAMNNPTFWPYVSERVWWSGVYIALASAAFGVVSSLLHLTVALKPLGVGRREVIKNALIVWSLGLLAGALTISIDTVADGPVRTNLISLFGHETGTFFAELLLFIASGILFTAVYAFLVRTVVPEALAEAIQMFPARFRSQAISLFRLEAPPDPGAPPHAPHR
;
A
#
# COMPACT_ATOMS: atom_id res chain seq x y z
N MET A 1 38.90 -56.46 2.80
CA MET A 1 38.40 -55.65 3.93
C MET A 1 38.77 -54.22 3.68
N THR A 2 37.95 -53.48 2.99
CA THR A 2 38.16 -52.07 2.64
C THR A 2 36.85 -51.31 2.89
N ARG A 3 36.89 -50.39 3.83
CA ARG A 3 35.75 -49.59 4.28
C ARG A 3 35.36 -48.58 3.23
N LEU A 4 34.13 -48.64 2.78
CA LEU A 4 33.43 -47.57 2.04
C LEU A 4 32.83 -46.59 3.08
N ASN A 5 33.39 -45.41 3.18
CA ASN A 5 32.76 -44.24 3.80
C ASN A 5 32.22 -43.36 2.66
N SER A 6 30.92 -43.45 2.41
CA SER A 6 30.20 -42.48 1.58
C SER A 6 29.53 -41.47 2.50
N HIS A 7 30.07 -40.25 2.56
CA HIS A 7 29.35 -39.07 3.02
C HIS A 7 28.46 -38.57 1.89
N PRO A 8 27.17 -38.28 2.14
CA PRO A 8 26.31 -37.64 1.15
C PRO A 8 26.58 -36.15 1.10
N ASP A 9 26.85 -35.73 -0.12
CA ASP A 9 26.67 -34.41 -0.73
C ASP A 9 26.51 -33.20 0.20
N SER A 10 27.66 -32.57 0.48
CA SER A 10 27.71 -31.13 0.73
C SER A 10 27.32 -30.41 -0.56
N VAL A 11 26.05 -29.97 -0.64
CA VAL A 11 25.59 -29.05 -1.67
C VAL A 11 26.40 -27.77 -1.52
N ALA A 12 27.39 -27.60 -2.38
CA ALA A 12 28.16 -26.39 -2.52
C ALA A 12 27.17 -25.23 -2.76
N LEU A 13 27.19 -24.26 -1.87
CA LEU A 13 26.59 -22.96 -2.07
C LEU A 13 27.25 -22.37 -3.33
N PRO A 14 26.50 -21.95 -4.36
CA PRO A 14 27.10 -21.26 -5.49
C PRO A 14 27.67 -19.94 -4.99
N ASP A 15 28.97 -19.79 -5.15
CA ASP A 15 29.77 -18.61 -4.93
C ASP A 15 29.22 -17.39 -5.68
N ALA A 16 29.53 -16.24 -5.07
CA ALA A 16 29.43 -14.90 -5.61
C ALA A 16 28.08 -14.20 -5.48
N VAL A 17 27.78 -13.75 -4.27
CA VAL A 17 27.41 -12.34 -4.08
C VAL A 17 28.54 -11.52 -4.73
N PRO A 18 28.26 -10.56 -5.62
CA PRO A 18 29.30 -9.69 -6.16
C PRO A 18 30.07 -9.07 -4.99
N THR A 19 31.33 -9.48 -4.83
CA THR A 19 32.24 -8.90 -3.84
C THR A 19 32.27 -7.41 -4.03
N ALA A 20 32.12 -6.68 -2.91
CA ALA A 20 32.30 -5.24 -2.88
C ALA A 20 33.61 -4.89 -3.62
N PRO A 21 33.64 -3.84 -4.44
CA PRO A 21 34.86 -3.42 -5.13
C PRO A 21 35.95 -3.22 -4.09
N SER A 22 37.11 -3.78 -4.36
CA SER A 22 38.30 -3.69 -3.54
C SER A 22 38.59 -2.23 -3.15
N PRO A 23 39.10 -1.96 -1.91
CA PRO A 23 39.43 -0.61 -1.47
C PRO A 23 40.54 -0.06 -2.38
N GLY A 24 40.20 0.84 -3.29
CA GLY A 24 41.15 1.45 -4.26
C GLY A 24 40.59 1.72 -5.66
N GLN A 25 39.45 1.13 -6.03
CA GLN A 25 38.79 1.53 -7.27
C GLN A 25 37.80 2.68 -6.95
N SER A 26 38.12 3.87 -7.47
CA SER A 26 37.19 5.00 -7.51
C SER A 26 35.86 4.50 -8.12
N PRO A 27 34.71 4.74 -7.46
CA PRO A 27 33.41 4.31 -7.99
C PRO A 27 33.29 4.91 -9.38
N ASP A 28 33.07 4.05 -10.38
CA ASP A 28 32.86 4.45 -11.77
C ASP A 28 31.77 5.52 -11.79
N THR A 29 32.20 6.78 -11.95
CA THR A 29 31.34 7.97 -11.86
C THR A 29 30.20 7.89 -12.86
N GLY A 30 30.36 7.11 -13.93
CA GLY A 30 29.33 6.82 -14.91
C GLY A 30 28.20 5.92 -14.40
N TYR A 31 28.54 4.91 -13.58
CA TYR A 31 27.54 3.99 -13.00
C TYR A 31 26.69 4.69 -11.93
N ALA A 32 27.33 5.39 -11.00
CA ALA A 32 26.62 6.15 -9.96
C ALA A 32 25.69 7.21 -10.56
N LYS A 33 26.12 7.89 -11.63
CA LYS A 33 25.33 8.90 -12.34
C LYS A 33 24.12 8.29 -13.09
N LYS A 34 24.26 7.09 -13.68
CA LYS A 34 23.15 6.34 -14.30
C LYS A 34 22.13 5.90 -13.26
N VAL A 35 22.56 5.35 -12.12
CA VAL A 35 21.69 4.93 -11.03
C VAL A 35 20.93 6.14 -10.45
N LEU A 36 21.63 7.24 -10.17
CA LEU A 36 20.99 8.46 -9.64
C LEU A 36 19.94 9.02 -10.60
N ARG A 37 20.27 9.11 -11.90
CA ARG A 37 19.34 9.58 -12.91
C ARG A 37 18.14 8.65 -13.09
N GLY A 38 18.36 7.33 -13.01
CA GLY A 38 17.27 6.32 -13.01
C GLY A 38 16.35 6.47 -11.80
N SER A 39 16.92 6.69 -10.62
CA SER A 39 16.14 6.89 -9.39
C SER A 39 15.24 8.12 -9.45
N VAL A 40 15.71 9.24 -10.01
CA VAL A 40 14.90 10.45 -10.20
C VAL A 40 13.70 10.17 -11.11
N TRP A 41 13.87 9.44 -12.20
CA TRP A 41 12.77 9.06 -13.09
C TRP A 41 11.76 8.12 -12.41
N MET A 42 12.23 7.18 -11.57
CA MET A 42 11.34 6.31 -10.81
C MET A 42 10.53 7.07 -9.75
N ILE A 43 11.15 8.04 -9.07
CA ILE A 43 10.44 8.90 -8.10
C ILE A 43 9.40 9.76 -8.82
N ALA A 44 9.78 10.42 -9.92
CA ALA A 44 8.85 11.22 -10.71
C ALA A 44 7.66 10.40 -11.22
N ASN A 45 7.91 9.17 -11.69
CA ASN A 45 6.86 8.23 -12.08
C ASN A 45 5.94 7.88 -10.90
N THR A 46 6.52 7.59 -9.72
CA THR A 46 5.73 7.27 -8.52
C THR A 46 4.81 8.43 -8.14
N VAL A 47 5.31 9.66 -8.14
CA VAL A 47 4.52 10.85 -7.82
C VAL A 47 3.42 11.06 -8.85
N ALA A 48 3.75 11.03 -10.14
CA ALA A 48 2.79 11.22 -11.22
C ALA A 48 1.67 10.17 -11.20
N THR A 49 2.01 8.90 -10.99
CA THR A 49 1.03 7.80 -10.92
C THR A 49 0.15 7.90 -9.68
N ARG A 50 0.68 8.37 -8.54
CA ARG A 50 -0.11 8.57 -7.32
C ARG A 50 -1.10 9.72 -7.45
N ILE A 51 -0.66 10.85 -7.99
CA ILE A 51 -1.55 11.99 -8.27
C ILE A 51 -2.64 11.55 -9.26
N GLY A 52 -2.28 10.91 -10.36
CA GLY A 52 -3.24 10.41 -11.35
C GLY A 52 -4.25 9.41 -10.76
N SER A 53 -3.79 8.49 -9.91
CA SER A 53 -4.66 7.56 -9.18
C SER A 53 -5.65 8.29 -8.29
N PHE A 54 -5.18 9.24 -7.48
CA PHE A 54 -6.03 9.99 -6.56
C PHE A 54 -7.09 10.82 -7.31
N VAL A 55 -6.67 11.53 -8.35
CA VAL A 55 -7.59 12.31 -9.20
C VAL A 55 -8.63 11.40 -9.87
N SER A 56 -8.21 10.26 -10.43
CA SER A 56 -9.14 9.29 -11.02
C SER A 56 -10.16 8.78 -9.99
N GLN A 57 -9.74 8.52 -8.75
CA GLN A 57 -10.64 8.07 -7.68
C GLN A 57 -11.67 9.12 -7.28
N ILE A 58 -11.29 10.41 -7.27
CA ILE A 58 -12.24 11.50 -7.03
C ILE A 58 -13.37 11.44 -8.07
N PHE A 59 -13.03 11.35 -9.35
CA PHE A 59 -14.02 11.29 -10.42
C PHE A 59 -14.85 10.00 -10.40
N LEU A 60 -14.24 8.85 -10.14
CA LEU A 60 -14.95 7.58 -10.01
C LEU A 60 -15.99 7.62 -8.88
N ALA A 61 -15.65 8.23 -7.75
CA ALA A 61 -16.58 8.38 -6.63
C ALA A 61 -17.74 9.35 -6.91
N TRP A 62 -17.61 10.21 -7.94
CA TRP A 62 -18.72 11.05 -8.41
C TRP A 62 -19.77 10.28 -9.20
N TRP A 63 -19.36 9.33 -10.03
CA TRP A 63 -20.27 8.63 -10.95
C TRP A 63 -20.73 7.27 -10.46
N LEU A 64 -19.90 6.59 -9.66
CA LEU A 64 -20.24 5.25 -9.17
C LEU A 64 -20.99 5.29 -7.85
N THR A 65 -21.77 4.21 -7.62
CA THR A 65 -22.52 4.00 -6.38
C THR A 65 -21.68 3.25 -5.34
N LYS A 66 -22.15 3.28 -4.09
CA LYS A 66 -21.53 2.48 -3.01
C LYS A 66 -21.54 0.98 -3.34
N SER A 67 -22.62 0.47 -3.93
CA SER A 67 -22.75 -0.91 -4.39
C SER A 67 -21.72 -1.26 -5.48
N ASP A 68 -21.44 -0.34 -6.43
CA ASP A 68 -20.42 -0.55 -7.46
C ASP A 68 -19.02 -0.70 -6.87
N PHE A 69 -18.67 0.15 -5.89
CA PHE A 69 -17.42 0.00 -5.13
C PHE A 69 -17.37 -1.32 -4.36
N GLY A 70 -18.51 -1.76 -3.84
CA GLY A 70 -18.62 -3.03 -3.11
C GLY A 70 -18.29 -4.23 -3.99
N ILE A 71 -18.95 -4.34 -5.15
CA ILE A 71 -18.71 -5.48 -6.04
C ILE A 71 -17.31 -5.43 -6.66
N VAL A 72 -16.77 -4.24 -6.96
CA VAL A 72 -15.37 -4.06 -7.37
C VAL A 72 -14.42 -4.55 -6.28
N GLY A 73 -14.67 -4.20 -5.01
CA GLY A 73 -13.87 -4.65 -3.87
C GLY A 73 -13.83 -6.18 -3.77
N ILE A 74 -14.97 -6.86 -3.96
CA ILE A 74 -15.06 -8.32 -3.97
C ILE A 74 -14.30 -8.90 -5.18
N ALA A 75 -14.53 -8.37 -6.39
CA ALA A 75 -13.86 -8.83 -7.59
C ALA A 75 -12.32 -8.70 -7.50
N LEU A 76 -11.83 -7.57 -6.95
CA LEU A 76 -10.42 -7.33 -6.71
C LEU A 76 -9.84 -8.24 -5.61
N ALA A 77 -10.63 -8.59 -4.59
CA ALA A 77 -10.20 -9.52 -3.55
C ALA A 77 -9.98 -10.93 -4.11
N ILE A 78 -10.92 -11.43 -4.92
CA ILE A 78 -10.82 -12.73 -5.56
C ILE A 78 -9.66 -12.74 -6.58
N SER A 79 -9.57 -11.72 -7.42
CA SER A 79 -8.54 -11.60 -8.45
C SER A 79 -7.16 -11.25 -7.88
N GLY A 80 -7.09 -10.63 -6.71
CA GLY A 80 -5.84 -10.32 -6.02
C GLY A 80 -5.04 -11.59 -5.68
N ILE A 81 -5.72 -12.65 -5.25
CA ILE A 81 -5.10 -13.97 -5.05
C ILE A 81 -4.54 -14.51 -6.37
N ALA A 82 -5.30 -14.35 -7.44
CA ALA A 82 -4.89 -14.76 -8.77
C ALA A 82 -3.70 -13.97 -9.30
N SER A 83 -3.66 -12.65 -9.08
CA SER A 83 -2.58 -11.78 -9.55
C SER A 83 -1.21 -12.12 -8.96
N VAL A 84 -1.17 -12.70 -7.76
CA VAL A 84 0.06 -13.19 -7.13
C VAL A 84 0.67 -14.35 -7.89
N LEU A 85 -0.17 -15.25 -8.37
CA LEU A 85 0.27 -16.40 -9.17
C LEU A 85 0.77 -15.96 -10.56
N ARG A 86 0.29 -14.84 -11.07
CA ARG A 86 0.71 -14.24 -12.34
C ARG A 86 2.22 -14.03 -12.42
N ASP A 87 2.81 -13.49 -11.37
CA ASP A 87 4.24 -13.21 -11.37
C ASP A 87 5.09 -14.48 -11.19
N GLY A 88 4.53 -15.58 -10.64
CA GLY A 88 5.15 -16.92 -10.56
C GLY A 88 6.61 -16.98 -10.09
N GLY A 89 7.14 -15.86 -9.55
CA GLY A 89 8.56 -15.70 -9.26
C GLY A 89 9.44 -15.42 -10.49
N VAL A 90 8.87 -15.36 -11.69
CA VAL A 90 9.62 -15.14 -12.94
C VAL A 90 10.44 -13.86 -12.92
N ARG A 91 9.86 -12.77 -12.40
CA ARG A 91 10.55 -11.49 -12.25
C ARG A 91 11.81 -11.61 -11.38
N GLN A 92 11.71 -12.33 -10.27
CA GLN A 92 12.83 -12.49 -9.34
C GLN A 92 13.94 -13.36 -9.93
N ILE A 93 13.56 -14.36 -10.74
CA ILE A 93 14.51 -15.24 -11.43
C ILE A 93 15.30 -14.46 -12.47
N LEU A 94 14.62 -13.72 -13.34
CA LEU A 94 15.26 -12.91 -14.38
C LEU A 94 16.19 -11.83 -13.79
N LEU A 95 15.81 -11.22 -12.67
CA LEU A 95 16.64 -10.21 -12.00
C LEU A 95 17.86 -10.81 -11.28
N LYS A 96 17.76 -12.06 -10.79
CA LYS A 96 18.86 -12.72 -10.07
C LYS A 96 19.94 -13.26 -10.99
N HIS A 97 19.59 -13.72 -12.19
CA HIS A 97 20.52 -14.36 -13.12
C HIS A 97 20.91 -13.42 -14.29
N HIS A 98 21.48 -12.28 -13.96
CA HIS A 98 21.85 -11.22 -14.92
C HIS A 98 22.71 -11.69 -16.09
N ALA A 99 23.64 -12.64 -15.87
CA ALA A 99 24.54 -13.14 -16.92
C ALA A 99 23.85 -14.07 -17.93
N GLU A 100 22.72 -14.68 -17.56
CA GLU A 100 22.03 -15.69 -18.38
C GLU A 100 20.58 -15.30 -18.72
N HIS A 101 20.20 -14.05 -18.45
CA HIS A 101 18.80 -13.62 -18.58
C HIS A 101 18.26 -13.79 -20.02
N GLU A 102 19.07 -13.66 -21.05
CA GLU A 102 18.64 -13.87 -22.44
C GLU A 102 18.27 -15.32 -22.73
N LYS A 103 19.01 -16.29 -22.17
CA LYS A 103 18.71 -17.72 -22.31
C LYS A 103 17.45 -18.13 -21.52
N LEU A 104 17.19 -17.44 -20.40
CA LEU A 104 16.04 -17.72 -19.53
C LEU A 104 14.75 -17.03 -20.00
N LEU A 105 14.85 -16.05 -20.90
CA LEU A 105 13.70 -15.25 -21.34
C LEU A 105 12.59 -16.12 -21.96
N GLY A 106 12.96 -17.07 -22.84
CA GLY A 106 12.01 -17.98 -23.49
C GLY A 106 11.33 -18.93 -22.49
N PRO A 107 12.10 -19.74 -21.74
CA PRO A 107 11.52 -20.61 -20.70
C PRO A 107 10.62 -19.86 -19.70
N CYS A 108 11.04 -18.68 -19.24
CA CYS A 108 10.26 -17.85 -18.34
C CYS A 108 8.97 -17.32 -18.98
N PHE A 109 9.01 -16.93 -20.26
CA PHE A 109 7.81 -16.49 -20.98
C PHE A 109 6.78 -17.60 -21.11
N TRP A 110 7.17 -18.77 -21.58
CA TRP A 110 6.24 -19.90 -21.76
C TRP A 110 5.69 -20.40 -20.43
N MET A 111 6.53 -20.44 -19.38
CA MET A 111 6.08 -20.76 -18.03
C MET A 111 5.02 -19.75 -17.55
N ALA A 112 5.31 -18.45 -17.63
CA ALA A 112 4.38 -17.40 -17.22
C ALA A 112 3.08 -17.44 -18.03
N LEU A 113 3.15 -17.61 -19.35
CA LEU A 113 1.98 -17.70 -20.22
C LEU A 113 1.10 -18.90 -19.86
N THR A 114 1.70 -20.07 -19.63
CA THR A 114 0.96 -21.29 -19.26
C THR A 114 0.26 -21.10 -17.90
N PHE A 115 0.98 -20.62 -16.87
CA PHE A 115 0.38 -20.38 -15.56
C PHE A 115 -0.70 -19.30 -15.61
N ASN A 116 -0.49 -18.22 -16.35
CA ASN A 116 -1.46 -17.13 -16.50
C ASN A 116 -2.72 -17.58 -17.24
N THR A 117 -2.57 -18.43 -18.26
CA THR A 117 -3.73 -18.99 -19.00
C THR A 117 -4.50 -19.97 -18.13
N LEU A 118 -3.80 -20.85 -17.40
CA LEU A 118 -4.45 -21.74 -16.43
C LEU A 118 -5.22 -20.98 -15.38
N LEU A 119 -4.63 -19.88 -14.89
CA LEU A 119 -5.26 -19.00 -13.92
C LEU A 119 -6.50 -18.29 -14.47
N ALA A 120 -6.46 -17.84 -15.74
CA ALA A 120 -7.60 -17.25 -16.41
C ALA A 120 -8.76 -18.26 -16.54
N ILE A 121 -8.45 -19.50 -16.89
CA ILE A 121 -9.44 -20.60 -16.94
C ILE A 121 -10.01 -20.87 -15.55
N LEU A 122 -9.15 -20.94 -14.52
CA LEU A 122 -9.59 -21.15 -13.13
C LEU A 122 -10.49 -20.02 -12.63
N LEU A 123 -10.14 -18.75 -12.91
CA LEU A 123 -10.98 -17.59 -12.56
C LEU A 123 -12.31 -17.61 -13.31
N THR A 124 -12.31 -17.99 -14.59
CA THR A 124 -13.53 -18.13 -15.38
C THR A 124 -14.44 -19.22 -14.79
N ALA A 125 -13.88 -20.37 -14.43
CA ALA A 125 -14.64 -21.44 -13.77
C ALA A 125 -15.14 -21.02 -12.38
N ALA A 126 -14.33 -20.32 -11.62
CA ALA A 126 -14.66 -19.81 -10.27
C ALA A 126 -15.68 -18.65 -10.31
N ALA A 127 -15.83 -17.94 -11.42
CA ALA A 127 -16.74 -16.81 -11.54
C ALA A 127 -18.20 -17.19 -11.23
N PHE A 128 -18.64 -18.36 -11.70
CA PHE A 128 -20.02 -18.84 -11.49
C PHE A 128 -20.34 -19.16 -10.01
N PRO A 129 -19.53 -19.96 -9.29
CA PRO A 129 -19.79 -20.22 -7.87
C PRO A 129 -19.65 -18.94 -7.00
N PHE A 130 -18.72 -18.03 -7.33
CA PHE A 130 -18.62 -16.77 -6.61
C PHE A 130 -19.81 -15.85 -6.87
N ALA A 131 -20.32 -15.75 -8.09
CA ALA A 131 -21.54 -14.98 -8.39
C ALA A 131 -22.74 -15.50 -7.58
N ARG A 132 -22.90 -16.82 -7.46
CA ARG A 132 -23.95 -17.42 -6.61
C ARG A 132 -23.72 -17.14 -5.12
N LEU A 133 -22.46 -17.21 -4.66
CA LEU A 133 -22.11 -16.97 -3.26
C LEU A 133 -22.43 -15.53 -2.81
N TYR A 134 -22.19 -14.56 -3.70
CA TYR A 134 -22.43 -13.13 -3.42
C TYR A 134 -23.76 -12.61 -3.97
N ASN A 135 -24.57 -13.49 -4.61
CA ASN A 135 -25.86 -13.16 -5.23
C ASN A 135 -25.79 -11.97 -6.21
N ASP A 136 -24.73 -11.91 -7.04
CA ASP A 136 -24.56 -10.86 -8.03
C ASP A 136 -23.87 -11.35 -9.32
N ASP A 137 -24.65 -11.40 -10.40
CA ASP A 137 -24.19 -11.90 -11.70
C ASP A 137 -23.17 -10.98 -12.38
N ARG A 138 -23.08 -9.69 -12.00
CA ARG A 138 -22.06 -8.76 -12.51
C ARG A 138 -20.65 -9.27 -12.23
N LEU A 139 -20.47 -10.04 -11.16
CA LEU A 139 -19.19 -10.64 -10.79
C LEU A 139 -18.66 -11.61 -11.85
N ILE A 140 -19.54 -12.31 -12.58
CA ILE A 140 -19.13 -13.23 -13.64
C ILE A 140 -18.33 -12.50 -14.72
N VAL A 141 -18.91 -11.44 -15.27
CA VAL A 141 -18.27 -10.66 -16.34
C VAL A 141 -16.97 -10.02 -15.84
N MET A 142 -16.98 -9.49 -14.61
CA MET A 142 -15.79 -8.87 -14.01
C MET A 142 -14.63 -9.85 -13.85
N LEU A 143 -14.88 -11.03 -13.29
CA LEU A 143 -13.82 -12.04 -13.07
C LEU A 143 -13.30 -12.63 -14.39
N ILE A 144 -14.16 -12.81 -15.41
CA ILE A 144 -13.74 -13.24 -16.74
C ILE A 144 -12.80 -12.19 -17.37
N ILE A 145 -13.18 -10.91 -17.36
CA ILE A 145 -12.36 -9.83 -17.93
C ILE A 145 -11.02 -9.73 -17.20
N ILE A 146 -11.02 -9.74 -15.86
CA ILE A 146 -9.79 -9.74 -15.07
C ILE A 146 -8.94 -10.96 -15.41
N GLY A 147 -9.54 -12.15 -15.42
CA GLY A 147 -8.84 -13.40 -15.71
C GLY A 147 -8.09 -13.33 -17.04
N TRP A 148 -8.78 -12.97 -18.11
CA TRP A 148 -8.18 -12.94 -19.45
C TRP A 148 -7.26 -11.74 -19.71
N SER A 149 -7.36 -10.67 -18.92
CA SER A 149 -6.38 -9.58 -18.97
C SER A 149 -4.98 -10.00 -18.50
N ILE A 150 -4.88 -11.05 -17.68
CA ILE A 150 -3.60 -11.55 -17.12
C ILE A 150 -2.70 -12.18 -18.20
N PRO A 151 -3.14 -13.21 -18.96
CA PRO A 151 -2.32 -13.78 -20.04
C PRO A 151 -2.05 -12.75 -21.14
N LEU A 152 -2.99 -11.84 -21.41
CA LEU A 152 -2.79 -10.74 -22.36
C LEU A 152 -1.60 -9.85 -21.99
N GLY A 153 -1.38 -9.56 -20.70
CA GLY A 153 -0.28 -8.74 -20.22
C GLY A 153 1.07 -9.47 -20.05
N THR A 154 1.16 -10.78 -20.35
CA THR A 154 2.38 -11.57 -20.08
C THR A 154 3.58 -11.09 -20.88
N VAL A 155 3.41 -10.74 -22.15
CA VAL A 155 4.50 -10.25 -23.01
C VAL A 155 5.11 -8.98 -22.42
N GLY A 156 4.26 -7.98 -22.11
CA GLY A 156 4.69 -6.71 -21.50
C GLY A 156 5.40 -6.92 -20.18
N GLY A 157 4.85 -7.75 -19.28
CA GLY A 157 5.43 -8.02 -17.97
C GLY A 157 6.85 -8.62 -18.04
N ILE A 158 7.09 -9.56 -18.95
CA ILE A 158 8.41 -10.17 -19.18
C ILE A 158 9.40 -9.14 -19.74
N LEU A 159 8.99 -8.37 -20.75
CA LEU A 159 9.84 -7.39 -21.39
C LEU A 159 10.14 -6.19 -20.47
N LEU A 160 9.21 -5.76 -19.65
CA LEU A 160 9.45 -4.76 -18.59
C LEU A 160 10.49 -5.25 -17.57
N THR A 161 10.44 -6.53 -17.21
CA THR A 161 11.46 -7.14 -16.34
C THR A 161 12.83 -7.15 -17.01
N LYS A 162 12.89 -7.42 -18.32
CA LYS A 162 14.14 -7.32 -19.10
C LYS A 162 14.69 -5.88 -19.11
N LEU A 163 13.83 -4.86 -19.30
CA LEU A 163 14.28 -3.46 -19.23
C LEU A 163 14.91 -3.09 -17.89
N ILE A 164 14.37 -3.63 -16.78
CA ILE A 164 14.95 -3.43 -15.44
C ILE A 164 16.29 -4.17 -15.34
N ALA A 165 16.38 -5.41 -15.83
CA ALA A 165 17.60 -6.19 -15.86
C ALA A 165 18.69 -5.50 -16.69
N ASP A 166 18.35 -4.91 -17.83
CA ASP A 166 19.25 -4.13 -18.69
C ASP A 166 19.56 -2.72 -18.15
N MET A 167 19.08 -2.37 -16.92
CA MET A 167 19.20 -1.03 -16.31
C MET A 167 18.59 0.11 -17.14
N ARG A 168 17.65 -0.19 -18.01
CA ARG A 168 16.95 0.77 -18.86
C ARG A 168 15.75 1.37 -18.13
N TYR A 169 16.01 1.96 -16.97
CA TYR A 169 14.99 2.49 -16.05
C TYR A 169 14.11 3.59 -16.67
N ARG A 170 14.66 4.40 -17.58
CA ARG A 170 13.92 5.47 -18.26
C ARG A 170 12.80 4.90 -19.13
N GLU A 171 13.12 3.91 -19.94
CA GLU A 171 12.17 3.25 -20.84
C GLU A 171 11.12 2.47 -20.02
N ASN A 172 11.56 1.76 -18.99
CA ASN A 172 10.65 1.09 -18.07
C ASN A 172 9.67 2.08 -17.42
N ALA A 173 10.17 3.22 -16.88
CA ALA A 173 9.34 4.26 -16.30
C ALA A 173 8.36 4.85 -17.30
N SER A 174 8.78 5.07 -18.56
CA SER A 174 7.92 5.60 -19.63
C SER A 174 6.73 4.66 -19.92
N VAL A 175 6.99 3.34 -20.02
CA VAL A 175 5.93 2.34 -20.24
C VAL A 175 4.96 2.31 -19.05
N MET A 176 5.50 2.28 -17.83
CA MET A 176 4.69 2.26 -16.61
C MET A 176 3.84 3.52 -16.45
N THR A 177 4.39 4.70 -16.76
CA THR A 177 3.64 5.98 -16.71
C THR A 177 2.55 6.00 -17.78
N ALA A 178 2.85 5.59 -19.02
CA ALA A 178 1.87 5.54 -20.09
C ALA A 178 0.72 4.58 -19.77
N SER A 179 1.03 3.38 -19.27
CA SER A 179 0.02 2.42 -18.82
C SER A 179 -0.85 2.98 -17.70
N ALA A 180 -0.25 3.62 -16.70
CA ALA A 180 -0.98 4.25 -15.60
C ALA A 180 -1.90 5.38 -16.09
N MET A 181 -1.44 6.25 -16.99
CA MET A 181 -2.28 7.31 -17.57
C MET A 181 -3.44 6.74 -18.36
N VAL A 182 -3.21 5.73 -19.18
CA VAL A 182 -4.29 5.03 -19.90
C VAL A 182 -5.29 4.44 -18.91
N ARG A 183 -4.83 3.81 -17.83
CA ARG A 183 -5.70 3.28 -16.78
C ARG A 183 -6.61 4.38 -16.20
N TYR A 184 -6.04 5.49 -15.74
CA TYR A 184 -6.79 6.54 -15.06
C TYR A 184 -7.77 7.24 -16.00
N VAL A 185 -7.31 7.61 -17.20
CA VAL A 185 -8.17 8.28 -18.20
C VAL A 185 -9.30 7.36 -18.64
N SER A 186 -9.00 6.09 -18.95
CA SER A 186 -10.03 5.13 -19.39
C SER A 186 -11.00 4.76 -18.26
N SER A 187 -10.54 4.64 -17.00
CA SER A 187 -11.43 4.41 -15.86
C SER A 187 -12.44 5.54 -15.71
N VAL A 188 -11.99 6.80 -15.79
CA VAL A 188 -12.85 7.98 -15.72
C VAL A 188 -13.79 8.04 -16.92
N ALA A 189 -13.30 7.77 -18.13
CA ALA A 189 -14.13 7.77 -19.33
C ALA A 189 -15.22 6.68 -19.26
N PHE A 190 -14.88 5.45 -18.89
CA PHE A 190 -15.88 4.38 -18.76
C PHE A 190 -16.91 4.69 -17.67
N ALA A 191 -16.51 5.30 -16.54
CA ALA A 191 -17.44 5.73 -15.52
C ALA A 191 -18.40 6.81 -16.04
N TYR A 192 -17.88 7.78 -16.79
CA TYR A 192 -18.69 8.83 -17.41
C TYR A 192 -19.70 8.27 -18.43
N PHE A 193 -19.32 7.26 -19.20
CA PHE A 193 -20.23 6.58 -20.14
C PHE A 193 -21.18 5.58 -19.47
N GLY A 194 -21.19 5.46 -18.14
CA GLY A 194 -22.16 4.65 -17.41
C GLY A 194 -21.85 3.15 -17.36
N PHE A 195 -20.59 2.71 -17.57
CA PHE A 195 -20.20 1.31 -17.44
C PHE A 195 -20.22 0.79 -15.99
N GLY A 196 -20.52 1.64 -15.01
CA GLY A 196 -20.61 1.25 -13.60
C GLY A 196 -19.33 0.57 -13.08
N PRO A 197 -19.42 -0.58 -12.38
CA PRO A 197 -18.26 -1.25 -11.78
C PRO A 197 -17.21 -1.72 -12.80
N LEU A 198 -17.60 -1.92 -14.07
CA LEU A 198 -16.66 -2.29 -15.14
C LEU A 198 -15.63 -1.19 -15.45
N SER A 199 -15.89 0.06 -15.03
CA SER A 199 -14.94 1.18 -15.15
C SER A 199 -13.61 0.94 -14.45
N PHE A 200 -13.58 0.08 -13.42
CA PHE A 200 -12.34 -0.33 -12.75
C PHE A 200 -11.62 -1.49 -13.47
N ILE A 201 -12.36 -2.28 -14.22
CA ILE A 201 -11.89 -3.57 -14.73
C ILE A 201 -11.44 -3.48 -16.19
N LEU A 202 -12.25 -2.85 -17.06
CA LEU A 202 -11.96 -2.70 -18.50
C LEU A 202 -10.60 -2.05 -18.79
N PRO A 203 -10.17 -1.05 -18.02
CA PRO A 203 -8.84 -0.45 -18.20
C PRO A 203 -7.68 -1.44 -18.14
N ASN A 204 -7.82 -2.59 -17.45
CA ASN A 204 -6.76 -3.59 -17.38
C ASN A 204 -6.42 -4.17 -18.76
N ILE A 205 -7.40 -4.33 -19.64
CA ILE A 205 -7.18 -4.78 -21.02
C ILE A 205 -6.36 -3.73 -21.78
N LEU A 206 -6.77 -2.45 -21.69
CA LEU A 206 -6.07 -1.36 -22.38
C LEU A 206 -4.64 -1.20 -21.87
N CYS A 207 -4.43 -1.32 -20.55
CA CYS A 207 -3.10 -1.30 -19.94
C CYS A 207 -2.23 -2.44 -20.47
N ALA A 208 -2.75 -3.67 -20.51
CA ALA A 208 -2.03 -4.82 -21.03
C ALA A 208 -1.61 -4.62 -22.50
N LEU A 209 -2.50 -4.06 -23.32
CA LEU A 209 -2.21 -3.76 -24.73
C LEU A 209 -1.10 -2.69 -24.86
N ILE A 210 -1.22 -1.57 -24.13
CA ILE A 210 -0.22 -0.49 -24.16
C ILE A 210 1.13 -0.98 -23.64
N GLU A 211 1.15 -1.74 -22.54
CA GLU A 211 2.38 -2.34 -22.01
C GLU A 211 3.04 -3.26 -23.04
N ASN A 212 2.28 -4.12 -23.71
CA ASN A 212 2.81 -5.00 -24.73
C ASN A 212 3.39 -4.21 -25.91
N VAL A 213 2.65 -3.24 -26.45
CA VAL A 213 3.08 -2.45 -27.61
C VAL A 213 4.34 -1.66 -27.29
N LEU A 214 4.35 -0.92 -26.18
CA LEU A 214 5.50 -0.10 -25.82
C LEU A 214 6.72 -0.94 -25.40
N ALA A 215 6.51 -2.03 -24.67
CA ALA A 215 7.60 -2.92 -24.28
C ALA A 215 8.25 -3.61 -25.50
N LEU A 216 7.46 -4.05 -26.48
CA LEU A 216 7.95 -4.58 -27.76
C LEU A 216 8.71 -3.51 -28.56
N TYR A 217 8.20 -2.28 -28.61
CA TYR A 217 8.86 -1.18 -29.30
C TYR A 217 10.25 -0.89 -28.73
N TYR A 218 10.36 -0.84 -27.39
CA TYR A 218 11.64 -0.55 -26.72
C TYR A 218 12.60 -1.73 -26.73
N CYS A 219 12.12 -2.95 -26.46
CA CYS A 219 12.99 -4.13 -26.35
C CYS A 219 13.36 -4.73 -27.70
N ARG A 220 12.47 -4.65 -28.71
CA ARG A 220 12.61 -5.31 -30.02
C ARG A 220 12.86 -6.82 -29.93
N HIS A 221 12.56 -7.46 -28.81
CA HIS A 221 12.67 -8.89 -28.58
C HIS A 221 11.32 -9.57 -28.68
N ARG A 222 11.31 -10.78 -29.23
CA ARG A 222 10.10 -11.59 -29.40
C ARG A 222 10.22 -12.86 -28.53
N PRO A 223 9.84 -12.82 -27.26
CA PRO A 223 10.07 -13.92 -26.33
C PRO A 223 9.38 -15.22 -26.73
N TRP A 224 8.29 -15.16 -27.51
CA TRP A 224 7.58 -16.33 -28.04
C TRP A 224 8.32 -17.11 -29.12
N GLN A 225 9.38 -16.55 -29.71
CA GLN A 225 10.24 -17.25 -30.70
C GLN A 225 11.29 -18.12 -30.02
N LEU A 226 11.48 -17.98 -28.70
CA LEU A 226 12.45 -18.76 -27.94
C LEU A 226 11.82 -20.07 -27.46
N ALA A 227 12.60 -21.15 -27.47
CA ALA A 227 12.10 -22.47 -27.12
C ALA A 227 11.68 -22.60 -25.64
N PRO A 228 10.56 -23.29 -25.34
CA PRO A 228 10.20 -23.61 -23.98
C PRO A 228 11.16 -24.66 -23.40
N ASN A 229 11.59 -24.47 -22.15
CA ASN A 229 12.34 -25.48 -21.40
C ASN A 229 11.59 -25.82 -20.11
N SER A 230 10.73 -26.82 -20.16
CA SER A 230 9.85 -27.20 -19.04
C SER A 230 10.58 -27.84 -17.87
N ASN A 231 11.76 -28.43 -18.10
CA ASN A 231 12.50 -29.17 -17.06
C ASN A 231 12.92 -28.29 -15.87
N GLN A 232 13.01 -26.99 -16.08
CA GLN A 232 13.41 -26.04 -15.05
C GLN A 232 12.23 -25.42 -14.27
N TRP A 233 10.98 -25.51 -14.78
CA TRP A 233 9.82 -24.83 -14.22
C TRP A 233 9.55 -25.20 -12.76
N TRP A 234 9.59 -26.49 -12.43
CA TRP A 234 9.33 -26.96 -11.06
C TRP A 234 10.37 -26.47 -10.07
N SER A 235 11.65 -26.50 -10.45
CA SER A 235 12.73 -26.01 -9.59
C SER A 235 12.65 -24.50 -9.36
N LEU A 236 12.26 -23.73 -10.37
CA LEU A 236 12.06 -22.29 -10.30
C LEU A 236 10.87 -21.93 -9.39
N PHE A 237 9.75 -22.62 -9.54
CA PHE A 237 8.57 -22.47 -8.68
C PHE A 237 8.90 -22.76 -7.20
N LEU A 238 9.59 -23.86 -6.92
CA LEU A 238 9.96 -24.22 -5.54
C LEU A 238 10.88 -23.18 -4.88
N ARG A 239 11.79 -22.58 -5.63
CA ARG A 239 12.68 -21.52 -5.14
C ARG A 239 11.91 -20.23 -4.80
N SER A 240 10.80 -19.95 -5.47
CA SER A 240 9.97 -18.76 -5.30
C SER A 240 8.83 -18.92 -4.29
N ARG A 241 8.59 -20.11 -3.76
CA ARG A 241 7.41 -20.43 -2.94
C ARG A 241 7.15 -19.47 -1.78
N TRP A 242 8.19 -19.05 -1.06
CA TRP A 242 8.03 -18.15 0.09
C TRP A 242 7.73 -16.72 -0.33
N ALA A 243 8.25 -16.29 -1.48
CA ALA A 243 7.89 -15.00 -2.07
C ALA A 243 6.42 -15.00 -2.54
N LEU A 244 5.94 -16.13 -3.09
CA LEU A 244 4.52 -16.29 -3.45
C LEU A 244 3.62 -16.26 -2.21
N VAL A 245 4.00 -16.94 -1.13
CA VAL A 245 3.28 -16.91 0.15
C VAL A 245 3.21 -15.48 0.70
N ALA A 246 4.32 -14.74 0.65
CA ALA A 246 4.35 -13.34 1.07
C ALA A 246 3.45 -12.45 0.21
N ALA A 247 3.47 -12.65 -1.11
CA ALA A 247 2.64 -11.90 -2.03
C ALA A 247 1.13 -12.21 -1.84
N LEU A 248 0.76 -13.46 -1.55
CA LEU A 248 -0.60 -13.83 -1.13
C LEU A 248 -1.02 -13.11 0.15
N GLY A 249 -0.11 -13.04 1.13
CA GLY A 249 -0.33 -12.27 2.36
C GLY A 249 -0.60 -10.79 2.06
N ILE A 250 0.22 -10.15 1.22
CA ILE A 250 0.05 -8.74 0.82
C ILE A 250 -1.29 -8.52 0.09
N ALA A 251 -1.64 -9.40 -0.84
CA ALA A 251 -2.92 -9.31 -1.56
C ALA A 251 -4.12 -9.47 -0.61
N GLY A 252 -4.06 -10.44 0.31
CA GLY A 252 -5.08 -10.66 1.33
C GLY A 252 -5.25 -9.47 2.27
N MET A 253 -4.15 -8.87 2.75
CA MET A 253 -4.20 -7.66 3.58
C MET A 253 -4.83 -6.46 2.86
N ASN A 254 -4.51 -6.28 1.58
CA ASN A 254 -4.98 -5.11 0.82
C ASN A 254 -6.44 -5.24 0.36
N GLN A 255 -6.92 -6.43 0.05
CA GLN A 255 -8.20 -6.59 -0.64
C GLN A 255 -9.09 -7.68 -0.03
N GLY A 256 -8.53 -8.64 0.71
CA GLY A 256 -9.24 -9.80 1.21
C GLY A 256 -10.42 -9.48 2.14
N SER A 257 -10.33 -8.40 2.90
CA SER A 257 -11.39 -7.97 3.81
C SER A 257 -12.72 -7.68 3.08
N SER A 258 -12.68 -7.10 1.87
CA SER A 258 -13.89 -6.82 1.09
C SER A 258 -14.67 -8.10 0.74
N ALA A 259 -13.96 -9.18 0.41
CA ALA A 259 -14.61 -10.47 0.16
C ALA A 259 -15.27 -11.02 1.43
N MET A 260 -14.58 -10.97 2.57
CA MET A 260 -15.12 -11.48 3.84
C MET A 260 -16.35 -10.69 4.32
N ILE A 261 -16.32 -9.37 4.18
CA ILE A 261 -17.47 -8.50 4.52
C ILE A 261 -18.67 -8.86 3.63
N GLY A 262 -18.44 -9.07 2.32
CA GLY A 262 -19.49 -9.40 1.36
C GLY A 262 -20.20 -10.73 1.61
N LEU A 263 -19.62 -11.64 2.42
CA LEU A 263 -20.29 -12.88 2.83
C LEU A 263 -21.42 -12.66 3.85
N ALA A 264 -21.43 -11.53 4.55
CA ALA A 264 -22.33 -11.31 5.68
C ALA A 264 -23.06 -9.95 5.64
N ALA A 265 -22.68 -9.03 4.75
CA ALA A 265 -23.26 -7.70 4.63
C ALA A 265 -23.62 -7.35 3.19
N PRO A 266 -24.58 -6.40 2.98
CA PRO A 266 -24.93 -5.87 1.67
C PRO A 266 -23.74 -5.19 0.98
N LEU A 267 -23.78 -5.14 -0.36
CA LEU A 267 -22.73 -4.54 -1.19
C LEU A 267 -22.42 -3.07 -0.85
N GLU A 268 -23.41 -2.32 -0.36
CA GLU A 268 -23.22 -0.94 0.08
C GLU A 268 -22.26 -0.83 1.26
N VAL A 269 -22.34 -1.72 2.25
CA VAL A 269 -21.42 -1.79 3.39
C VAL A 269 -20.02 -2.15 2.91
N VAL A 270 -19.91 -3.14 2.02
CA VAL A 270 -18.63 -3.50 1.38
C VAL A 270 -18.04 -2.30 0.67
N GLY A 271 -18.88 -1.54 -0.06
CA GLY A 271 -18.46 -0.37 -0.81
C GLY A 271 -17.96 0.77 0.07
N ILE A 272 -18.64 1.05 1.18
CA ILE A 272 -18.16 2.04 2.16
C ILE A 272 -16.79 1.62 2.71
N TYR A 273 -16.62 0.34 3.08
CA TYR A 273 -15.33 -0.15 3.56
C TYR A 273 -14.23 -0.11 2.48
N ALA A 274 -14.52 -0.60 1.27
CA ALA A 274 -13.57 -0.61 0.16
C ALA A 274 -13.11 0.80 -0.21
N PHE A 275 -14.04 1.75 -0.27
CA PHE A 275 -13.73 3.16 -0.52
C PHE A 275 -12.90 3.78 0.61
N THR A 276 -13.29 3.54 1.87
CA THR A 276 -12.53 3.98 3.06
C THR A 276 -11.09 3.48 3.01
N PHE A 277 -10.93 2.16 2.78
CA PHE A 277 -9.62 1.54 2.74
C PHE A 277 -8.77 2.09 1.59
N LEU A 278 -9.37 2.32 0.43
CA LEU A 278 -8.71 2.91 -0.73
C LEU A 278 -8.12 4.30 -0.41
N ILE A 279 -8.88 5.17 0.25
CA ILE A 279 -8.43 6.52 0.65
C ILE A 279 -7.28 6.44 1.66
N VAL A 280 -7.42 5.63 2.71
CA VAL A 280 -6.41 5.52 3.77
C VAL A 280 -5.09 4.91 3.25
N VAL A 281 -5.18 3.84 2.45
CA VAL A 281 -3.99 3.15 1.91
C VAL A 281 -3.20 4.04 0.95
N GLN A 282 -3.83 4.95 0.22
CA GLN A 282 -3.10 5.89 -0.65
C GLN A 282 -2.05 6.68 0.11
N VAL A 283 -2.40 7.20 1.28
CA VAL A 283 -1.49 7.99 2.12
C VAL A 283 -0.37 7.11 2.68
N GLY A 284 -0.70 5.97 3.25
CA GLY A 284 0.30 5.09 3.86
C GLY A 284 1.25 4.44 2.86
N SER A 285 0.78 4.14 1.65
CA SER A 285 1.62 3.54 0.61
C SER A 285 2.69 4.48 0.06
N LEU A 286 2.47 5.81 0.14
CA LEU A 286 3.51 6.80 -0.18
C LEU A 286 4.74 6.63 0.72
N LEU A 287 4.52 6.32 1.99
CA LEU A 287 5.60 6.11 2.96
C LEU A 287 6.20 4.71 2.85
N SER A 288 5.38 3.67 2.96
CA SER A 288 5.85 2.29 3.10
C SER A 288 6.65 1.82 1.88
N THR A 289 6.22 2.17 0.66
CA THR A 289 6.89 1.75 -0.57
C THR A 289 8.29 2.37 -0.71
N ASN A 290 8.39 3.69 -0.48
CA ASN A 290 9.67 4.41 -0.62
C ASN A 290 10.65 4.04 0.50
N ILE A 291 10.15 3.88 1.73
CA ILE A 291 10.96 3.50 2.88
C ILE A 291 11.56 2.11 2.70
N ASN A 292 10.79 1.12 2.25
CA ASN A 292 11.29 -0.23 2.02
C ASN A 292 12.44 -0.29 1.00
N GLN A 293 12.36 0.50 -0.08
CA GLN A 293 13.40 0.56 -1.10
C GLN A 293 14.75 1.07 -0.55
N VAL A 294 14.71 1.91 0.49
CA VAL A 294 15.91 2.46 1.15
C VAL A 294 16.38 1.57 2.29
N LEU A 295 15.46 1.06 3.11
CA LEU A 295 15.81 0.32 4.34
C LEU A 295 16.44 -1.04 4.04
N VAL A 296 15.95 -1.78 3.06
CA VAL A 296 16.49 -3.13 2.76
C VAL A 296 17.98 -3.08 2.42
N PRO A 297 18.47 -2.23 1.47
CA PRO A 297 19.89 -2.12 1.20
C PRO A 297 20.72 -1.63 2.40
N VAL A 298 20.19 -0.68 3.19
CA VAL A 298 20.88 -0.14 4.37
C VAL A 298 21.07 -1.25 5.41
N PHE A 299 20.02 -2.00 5.74
CA PHE A 299 20.10 -3.07 6.73
C PHE A 299 20.94 -4.26 6.25
N THR A 300 20.99 -4.50 4.95
CA THR A 300 21.88 -5.52 4.36
C THR A 300 23.36 -5.12 4.50
N ARG A 301 23.70 -3.84 4.28
CA ARG A 301 25.06 -3.34 4.45
C ARG A 301 25.56 -3.33 5.90
N LEU A 302 24.64 -3.17 6.86
CA LEU A 302 24.92 -3.19 8.29
C LEU A 302 24.81 -4.62 8.88
N ALA A 303 24.87 -5.67 8.05
CA ALA A 303 24.62 -7.05 8.49
C ALA A 303 25.54 -7.47 9.65
N ASP A 304 26.81 -7.07 9.61
CA ASP A 304 27.84 -7.47 10.57
C ASP A 304 28.04 -6.49 11.75
N GLU A 305 27.31 -5.35 11.76
CA GLU A 305 27.44 -4.30 12.77
C GLU A 305 26.15 -4.19 13.61
N GLU A 306 25.95 -5.11 14.55
CA GLU A 306 24.71 -5.25 15.33
C GLU A 306 24.31 -3.96 16.09
N ASP A 307 25.25 -3.25 16.74
CA ASP A 307 24.96 -2.02 17.49
C ASP A 307 24.54 -0.87 16.58
N ARG A 308 25.23 -0.68 15.45
CA ARG A 308 24.87 0.34 14.46
C ARG A 308 23.53 0.03 13.80
N LYS A 309 23.26 -1.23 13.53
CA LYS A 309 21.98 -1.70 13.01
C LYS A 309 20.83 -1.45 13.96
N ARG A 310 21.02 -1.75 15.25
CA ARG A 310 20.05 -1.42 16.30
C ARG A 310 19.76 0.08 16.37
N ALA A 311 20.79 0.91 16.42
CA ALA A 311 20.63 2.37 16.45
C ALA A 311 19.90 2.90 15.19
N ALA A 312 20.26 2.38 13.99
CA ALA A 312 19.60 2.74 12.73
C ALA A 312 18.12 2.36 12.73
N VAL A 313 17.77 1.16 13.21
CA VAL A 313 16.37 0.70 13.29
C VAL A 313 15.55 1.57 14.23
N LEU A 314 16.07 1.90 15.42
CA LEU A 314 15.37 2.75 16.41
C LEU A 314 15.17 4.17 15.88
N ARG A 315 16.19 4.74 15.24
CA ARG A 315 16.08 6.05 14.60
C ARG A 315 15.01 6.03 13.49
N THR A 316 15.05 5.01 12.63
CA THR A 316 14.05 4.84 11.57
C THR A 316 12.66 4.67 12.16
N LEU A 317 12.50 3.89 13.24
CA LEU A 317 11.22 3.68 13.90
C LEU A 317 10.63 5.03 14.39
N ARG A 318 11.43 5.88 15.03
CA ARG A 318 10.97 7.21 15.47
C ARG A 318 10.55 8.10 14.31
N GLN A 319 11.37 8.16 13.25
CA GLN A 319 11.12 9.01 12.08
C GLN A 319 9.88 8.56 11.30
N VAL A 320 9.76 7.25 11.06
CA VAL A 320 8.60 6.69 10.36
C VAL A 320 7.34 6.84 11.20
N SER A 321 7.40 6.65 12.52
CA SER A 321 6.27 6.87 13.42
C SER A 321 5.76 8.30 13.34
N LEU A 322 6.66 9.30 13.39
CA LEU A 322 6.29 10.70 13.27
C LEU A 322 5.58 10.99 11.94
N LEU A 323 6.18 10.57 10.84
CA LEU A 323 5.65 10.88 9.53
C LEU A 323 4.36 10.11 9.22
N ALA A 324 4.29 8.83 9.61
CA ALA A 324 3.09 8.01 9.44
C ALA A 324 1.92 8.55 10.27
N THR A 325 2.17 8.96 11.51
CA THR A 325 1.17 9.56 12.39
C THR A 325 0.68 10.88 11.82
N PHE A 326 1.60 11.76 11.41
CA PHE A 326 1.25 13.04 10.80
C PHE A 326 0.36 12.88 9.58
N MET A 327 0.74 12.01 8.64
CA MET A 327 0.00 11.83 7.39
C MET A 327 -1.34 11.12 7.60
N SER A 328 -1.37 10.04 8.38
CA SER A 328 -2.59 9.24 8.55
C SER A 328 -3.63 9.93 9.44
N LEU A 329 -3.20 10.55 10.55
CA LEU A 329 -4.10 11.29 11.43
C LEU A 329 -4.43 12.68 10.89
N GLY A 330 -3.54 13.29 10.13
CA GLY A 330 -3.84 14.50 9.37
C GLY A 330 -4.96 14.28 8.36
N LEU A 331 -4.88 13.19 7.59
CA LEU A 331 -5.97 12.76 6.72
C LEU A 331 -7.26 12.55 7.52
N ALA A 332 -7.22 11.80 8.62
CA ALA A 332 -8.39 11.53 9.45
C ALA A 332 -9.03 12.81 10.01
N ALA A 333 -8.22 13.77 10.44
CA ALA A 333 -8.69 15.05 11.00
C ALA A 333 -9.32 15.98 9.95
N THR A 334 -8.82 15.96 8.72
CA THR A 334 -9.28 16.86 7.64
C THR A 334 -10.28 16.20 6.69
N TYR A 335 -10.60 14.91 6.90
CA TYR A 335 -11.39 14.16 5.93
C TYR A 335 -12.85 14.63 5.82
N ARG A 336 -13.47 15.06 6.92
CA ARG A 336 -14.86 15.53 6.91
C ARG A 336 -15.05 16.74 5.98
N PRO A 337 -14.36 17.88 6.17
CA PRO A 337 -14.48 19.02 5.26
C PRO A 337 -13.99 18.70 3.84
N PHE A 338 -13.00 17.79 3.69
CA PHE A 338 -12.58 17.32 2.37
C PHE A 338 -13.69 16.56 1.64
N GLU A 339 -14.39 15.65 2.32
CA GLU A 339 -15.50 14.89 1.74
C GLU A 339 -16.65 15.80 1.32
N SER A 340 -17.05 16.71 2.19
CA SER A 340 -18.11 17.67 1.91
C SER A 340 -17.74 18.60 0.73
N LEU A 341 -16.48 19.07 0.67
CA LEU A 341 -15.96 19.89 -0.41
C LEU A 341 -15.95 19.15 -1.75
N VAL A 342 -15.48 17.88 -1.77
CA VAL A 342 -15.23 17.14 -3.01
C VAL A 342 -16.48 16.39 -3.46
N TRP A 343 -17.18 15.69 -2.56
CA TRP A 343 -18.31 14.81 -2.94
C TRP A 343 -19.66 15.26 -2.41
N ARG A 344 -19.74 16.43 -1.77
CA ARG A 344 -20.99 17.05 -1.30
C ARG A 344 -21.83 16.07 -0.45
N GLU A 345 -21.21 15.47 0.56
CA GLU A 345 -21.80 14.52 1.52
C GLU A 345 -22.26 13.17 0.91
N ARG A 346 -21.95 12.92 -0.36
CA ARG A 346 -22.33 11.65 -1.02
C ARG A 346 -21.69 10.44 -0.34
N TRP A 347 -20.48 10.60 0.22
CA TRP A 347 -19.72 9.60 0.92
C TRP A 347 -19.65 9.85 2.44
N ALA A 348 -20.59 10.62 3.00
CA ALA A 348 -20.66 10.94 4.43
C ALA A 348 -20.58 9.69 5.35
N ALA A 349 -21.15 8.56 4.89
CA ALA A 349 -21.06 7.28 5.59
C ALA A 349 -19.61 6.76 5.74
N SER A 350 -18.64 7.26 4.97
CA SER A 350 -17.23 6.88 5.06
C SER A 350 -16.42 7.75 6.04
N ILE A 351 -16.97 8.88 6.55
CA ILE A 351 -16.21 9.84 7.37
C ILE A 351 -15.64 9.16 8.61
N LEU A 352 -16.50 8.60 9.46
CA LEU A 352 -16.06 7.95 10.70
C LEU A 352 -15.21 6.69 10.43
N PRO A 353 -15.55 5.80 9.48
CA PRO A 353 -14.66 4.72 9.06
C PRO A 353 -13.27 5.17 8.62
N VAL A 354 -13.13 6.27 7.85
CA VAL A 354 -11.82 6.82 7.44
C VAL A 354 -11.04 7.33 8.65
N GLN A 355 -11.69 8.00 9.58
CA GLN A 355 -11.05 8.49 10.80
C GLN A 355 -10.52 7.33 11.66
N ILE A 356 -11.31 6.28 11.85
CA ILE A 356 -10.95 5.11 12.66
C ILE A 356 -9.83 4.29 11.99
N ILE A 357 -10.00 3.92 10.72
CA ILE A 357 -8.99 3.13 10.00
C ILE A 357 -7.72 3.96 9.83
N GLY A 358 -7.83 5.26 9.52
CA GLY A 358 -6.69 6.17 9.42
C GLY A 358 -5.88 6.24 10.71
N ALA A 359 -6.56 6.32 11.86
CA ALA A 359 -5.91 6.29 13.17
C ALA A 359 -5.12 4.98 13.39
N GLY A 360 -5.71 3.83 13.09
CA GLY A 360 -5.04 2.52 13.19
C GLY A 360 -3.91 2.36 12.18
N TYR A 361 -4.09 2.90 10.98
CA TYR A 361 -3.14 2.76 9.88
C TYR A 361 -1.80 3.47 10.14
N ALA A 362 -1.77 4.51 10.96
CA ALA A 362 -0.54 5.16 11.40
C ALA A 362 0.45 4.17 12.04
N ILE A 363 -0.04 3.22 12.84
CA ILE A 363 0.76 2.13 13.43
C ILE A 363 1.04 1.04 12.38
N ASN A 364 0.08 0.75 11.50
CA ASN A 364 0.23 -0.30 10.48
C ASN A 364 1.38 0.00 9.50
N VAL A 365 1.62 1.27 9.16
CA VAL A 365 2.75 1.67 8.30
C VAL A 365 4.10 1.21 8.86
N LEU A 366 4.25 1.09 10.19
CA LEU A 366 5.50 0.64 10.83
C LEU A 366 5.87 -0.80 10.48
N LEU A 367 4.93 -1.60 9.98
CA LEU A 367 5.21 -2.93 9.45
C LEU A 367 6.30 -2.92 8.37
N CYS A 368 6.43 -1.82 7.60
CA CYS A 368 7.47 -1.72 6.58
C CYS A 368 8.87 -1.92 7.14
N ILE A 369 9.12 -1.49 8.39
CA ILE A 369 10.43 -1.64 9.05
C ILE A 369 10.69 -3.12 9.36
N SER A 370 9.70 -3.81 9.94
CA SER A 370 9.83 -5.23 10.26
C SER A 370 10.03 -6.09 9.01
N LEU A 371 9.32 -5.77 7.93
CA LEU A 371 9.44 -6.45 6.64
C LEU A 371 10.84 -6.23 6.03
N ALA A 372 11.35 -4.99 6.08
CA ALA A 372 12.70 -4.68 5.60
C ALA A 372 13.80 -5.42 6.38
N VAL A 373 13.67 -5.49 7.72
CA VAL A 373 14.61 -6.24 8.58
C VAL A 373 14.59 -7.73 8.26
N GLN A 374 13.41 -8.35 8.11
CA GLN A 374 13.29 -9.78 7.80
C GLN A 374 13.85 -10.11 6.40
N GLN A 375 13.59 -9.25 5.40
CA GLN A 375 14.15 -9.41 4.05
C GLN A 375 15.67 -9.27 4.06
N ALA A 376 16.22 -8.26 4.73
CA ALA A 376 17.67 -8.05 4.83
C ALA A 376 18.40 -9.21 5.54
N ARG A 377 17.72 -9.92 6.46
CA ARG A 377 18.23 -11.11 7.13
C ARG A 377 18.01 -12.40 6.35
N GLY A 378 17.41 -12.36 5.18
CA GLY A 378 17.10 -13.57 4.38
C GLY A 378 16.03 -14.47 4.99
N GLN A 379 15.25 -14.02 5.97
CA GLN A 379 14.22 -14.79 6.67
C GLN A 379 12.91 -14.89 5.88
N PHE A 380 12.99 -15.30 4.62
CA PHE A 380 11.85 -15.31 3.68
C PHE A 380 10.68 -16.19 4.14
N ARG A 381 10.94 -17.29 4.89
CA ARG A 381 9.89 -18.13 5.45
C ARG A 381 9.10 -17.39 6.54
N ALA A 382 9.80 -16.78 7.50
CA ALA A 382 9.15 -16.02 8.57
C ALA A 382 8.39 -14.82 8.02
N TRP A 383 8.98 -14.13 7.02
CA TRP A 383 8.37 -13.03 6.30
C TRP A 383 7.07 -13.45 5.59
N GLY A 384 7.09 -14.53 4.80
CA GLY A 384 5.92 -15.01 4.07
C GLY A 384 4.80 -15.49 4.99
N VAL A 385 5.13 -16.33 5.98
CA VAL A 385 4.15 -16.84 6.95
C VAL A 385 3.57 -15.71 7.79
N GLY A 386 4.40 -14.75 8.24
CA GLY A 386 3.96 -13.60 9.01
C GLY A 386 2.93 -12.75 8.25
N LEU A 387 3.19 -12.45 6.97
CA LEU A 387 2.25 -11.70 6.11
C LEU A 387 0.95 -12.47 5.87
N LEU A 388 1.03 -13.78 5.68
CA LEU A 388 -0.17 -14.60 5.49
C LEU A 388 -1.04 -14.63 6.75
N LEU A 389 -0.44 -14.77 7.94
CA LEU A 389 -1.16 -14.70 9.21
C LEU A 389 -1.79 -13.32 9.45
N LEU A 390 -1.08 -12.24 9.11
CA LEU A 390 -1.61 -10.89 9.15
C LEU A 390 -2.80 -10.73 8.20
N ALA A 391 -2.74 -11.28 7.00
CA ALA A 391 -3.84 -11.24 6.04
C ALA A 391 -5.08 -11.98 6.57
N ILE A 392 -4.90 -13.22 7.03
CA ILE A 392 -6.00 -14.01 7.60
C ILE A 392 -6.62 -13.26 8.79
N GLY A 393 -5.80 -12.72 9.67
CA GLY A 393 -6.29 -11.97 10.83
C GLY A 393 -7.04 -10.69 10.47
N THR A 394 -6.56 -9.91 9.47
CA THR A 394 -7.29 -8.73 8.95
C THR A 394 -8.63 -9.10 8.32
N MET A 395 -8.67 -10.17 7.55
CA MET A 395 -9.89 -10.69 6.95
C MET A 395 -10.90 -11.14 8.02
N LEU A 396 -10.43 -11.88 9.02
CA LEU A 396 -11.26 -12.33 10.14
C LEU A 396 -11.76 -11.15 11.00
N ALA A 397 -10.90 -10.16 11.27
CA ALA A 397 -11.30 -8.97 12.01
C ALA A 397 -12.41 -8.19 11.30
N ALA A 398 -12.28 -8.00 9.97
CA ALA A 398 -13.32 -7.37 9.17
C ALA A 398 -14.63 -8.17 9.20
N TYR A 399 -14.56 -9.49 9.08
CA TYR A 399 -15.73 -10.37 9.18
C TYR A 399 -16.41 -10.30 10.56
N VAL A 400 -15.63 -10.37 11.64
CA VAL A 400 -16.13 -10.23 13.00
C VAL A 400 -16.81 -8.86 13.20
N GLY A 401 -16.19 -7.78 12.72
CA GLY A 401 -16.79 -6.44 12.72
C GLY A 401 -18.14 -6.41 12.00
N THR A 402 -18.28 -7.16 10.90
CA THR A 402 -19.53 -7.28 10.16
C THR A 402 -20.61 -7.97 11.00
N LEU A 403 -20.25 -9.04 11.73
CA LEU A 403 -21.20 -9.79 12.56
C LEU A 403 -21.78 -8.95 13.70
N PHE A 404 -21.04 -7.98 14.25
CA PHE A 404 -21.57 -7.06 15.27
C PHE A 404 -22.68 -6.14 14.76
N GLY A 405 -22.58 -5.68 13.49
CA GLY A 405 -23.59 -4.82 12.87
C GLY A 405 -24.79 -5.57 12.26
N LYS A 406 -24.61 -6.85 11.95
CA LYS A 406 -25.58 -7.65 11.18
C LYS A 406 -26.98 -7.73 11.80
N PRO A 407 -27.16 -8.07 13.09
CA PRO A 407 -28.51 -8.29 13.66
C PRO A 407 -29.38 -7.04 13.56
N GLU A 408 -28.85 -5.87 13.81
CA GLU A 408 -29.57 -4.60 13.72
C GLU A 408 -29.86 -4.21 12.27
N LEU A 409 -28.92 -4.48 11.36
CA LEU A 409 -29.09 -4.23 9.94
C LEU A 409 -30.17 -5.14 9.33
N ASP A 410 -30.17 -6.44 9.65
CA ASP A 410 -31.16 -7.40 9.17
C ASP A 410 -32.57 -7.00 9.69
N ARG A 411 -32.68 -6.57 10.94
CA ARG A 411 -33.92 -6.06 11.51
C ARG A 411 -34.42 -4.80 10.81
N ALA A 412 -33.51 -3.86 10.51
CA ALA A 412 -33.86 -2.64 9.79
C ALA A 412 -34.34 -2.93 8.37
N LEU A 413 -33.66 -3.83 7.66
CA LEU A 413 -34.03 -4.26 6.30
C LEU A 413 -35.42 -4.94 6.32
N PHE A 414 -35.68 -5.82 7.27
CA PHE A 414 -37.01 -6.45 7.44
C PHE A 414 -38.11 -5.43 7.64
N LEU A 415 -37.89 -4.41 8.49
CA LEU A 415 -38.86 -3.35 8.74
C LEU A 415 -39.10 -2.51 7.48
N ALA A 416 -38.05 -2.16 6.74
CA ALA A 416 -38.15 -1.36 5.52
C ALA A 416 -38.85 -2.11 4.36
N MET A 417 -38.68 -3.42 4.28
CA MET A 417 -39.41 -4.24 3.30
C MET A 417 -40.91 -4.24 3.53
N ASN A 418 -41.32 -4.16 4.80
CA ASN A 418 -42.76 -4.12 5.17
C ASN A 418 -43.30 -2.67 5.18
N ASN A 419 -42.48 -1.67 5.38
CA ASN A 419 -42.89 -0.27 5.37
C ASN A 419 -41.76 0.65 4.86
N PRO A 420 -41.92 1.28 3.68
CA PRO A 420 -40.91 2.15 3.08
C PRO A 420 -40.46 3.33 3.95
N THR A 421 -41.23 3.76 4.94
CA THR A 421 -40.84 4.84 5.86
C THR A 421 -39.61 4.52 6.70
N PHE A 422 -39.20 3.25 6.80
CA PHE A 422 -38.02 2.79 7.54
C PHE A 422 -36.70 2.85 6.74
N TRP A 423 -36.70 3.25 5.46
CA TRP A 423 -35.45 3.37 4.69
C TRP A 423 -34.40 4.30 5.32
N PRO A 424 -34.73 5.44 5.94
CA PRO A 424 -33.75 6.24 6.66
C PRO A 424 -33.06 5.48 7.79
N TYR A 425 -33.82 4.62 8.51
CA TYR A 425 -33.29 3.75 9.57
C TYR A 425 -32.32 2.69 9.00
N VAL A 426 -32.59 2.13 7.81
CA VAL A 426 -31.65 1.22 7.12
C VAL A 426 -30.35 1.93 6.80
N SER A 427 -30.41 3.15 6.28
CA SER A 427 -29.20 3.91 5.94
C SER A 427 -28.32 4.20 7.15
N GLU A 428 -28.93 4.48 8.30
CA GLU A 428 -28.24 4.64 9.58
C GLU A 428 -27.56 3.33 10.02
N ARG A 429 -28.23 2.18 9.89
CA ARG A 429 -27.66 0.88 10.27
C ARG A 429 -26.56 0.41 9.33
N VAL A 430 -26.64 0.72 8.04
CA VAL A 430 -25.55 0.54 7.07
C VAL A 430 -24.32 1.33 7.50
N TRP A 431 -24.50 2.57 7.94
CA TRP A 431 -23.41 3.41 8.45
C TRP A 431 -22.76 2.80 9.70
N TRP A 432 -23.55 2.40 10.72
CA TRP A 432 -23.04 1.76 11.93
C TRP A 432 -22.30 0.45 11.63
N SER A 433 -22.78 -0.36 10.69
CA SER A 433 -22.08 -1.56 10.25
C SER A 433 -20.68 -1.25 9.71
N GLY A 434 -20.54 -0.17 8.91
CA GLY A 434 -19.25 0.31 8.45
C GLY A 434 -18.31 0.72 9.59
N VAL A 435 -18.85 1.33 10.65
CA VAL A 435 -18.10 1.73 11.85
C VAL A 435 -17.59 0.53 12.64
N TYR A 436 -18.42 -0.51 12.87
CA TYR A 436 -17.98 -1.72 13.57
C TYR A 436 -16.86 -2.45 12.81
N ILE A 437 -16.98 -2.53 11.49
CA ILE A 437 -15.93 -3.12 10.64
C ILE A 437 -14.62 -2.31 10.73
N ALA A 438 -14.74 -0.98 10.71
CA ALA A 438 -13.59 -0.09 10.83
C ALA A 438 -12.90 -0.24 12.19
N LEU A 439 -13.65 -0.31 13.30
CA LEU A 439 -13.13 -0.52 14.64
C LEU A 439 -12.41 -1.86 14.78
N ALA A 440 -13.03 -2.96 14.34
CA ALA A 440 -12.45 -4.29 14.41
C ALA A 440 -11.15 -4.37 13.59
N SER A 441 -11.17 -3.84 12.35
CA SER A 441 -10.02 -3.82 11.46
C SER A 441 -8.88 -2.95 12.00
N ALA A 442 -9.18 -1.76 12.53
CA ALA A 442 -8.17 -0.87 13.11
C ALA A 442 -7.56 -1.45 14.39
N ALA A 443 -8.38 -1.99 15.29
CA ALA A 443 -7.91 -2.61 16.53
C ALA A 443 -6.98 -3.80 16.23
N PHE A 444 -7.39 -4.71 15.34
CA PHE A 444 -6.54 -5.81 14.91
C PHE A 444 -5.26 -5.29 14.24
N GLY A 445 -5.35 -4.30 13.36
CA GLY A 445 -4.22 -3.70 12.66
C GLY A 445 -3.17 -3.13 13.63
N VAL A 446 -3.59 -2.41 14.65
CA VAL A 446 -2.70 -1.86 15.69
C VAL A 446 -2.02 -2.97 16.48
N VAL A 447 -2.79 -3.91 17.03
CA VAL A 447 -2.26 -5.00 17.86
C VAL A 447 -1.31 -5.90 17.08
N SER A 448 -1.72 -6.33 15.88
CA SER A 448 -0.92 -7.23 15.05
C SER A 448 0.36 -6.56 14.53
N SER A 449 0.31 -5.27 14.17
CA SER A 449 1.49 -4.52 13.73
C SER A 449 2.51 -4.35 14.83
N LEU A 450 2.09 -4.01 16.05
CA LEU A 450 2.98 -3.91 17.20
C LEU A 450 3.57 -5.26 17.57
N LEU A 451 2.77 -6.33 17.55
CA LEU A 451 3.25 -7.69 17.82
C LEU A 451 4.28 -8.13 16.78
N HIS A 452 3.96 -7.99 15.50
CA HIS A 452 4.88 -8.36 14.42
C HIS A 452 6.18 -7.57 14.47
N LEU A 453 6.11 -6.25 14.75
CA LEU A 453 7.27 -5.38 14.88
C LEU A 453 8.15 -5.80 16.06
N THR A 454 7.56 -6.09 17.22
CA THR A 454 8.33 -6.55 18.40
C THR A 454 9.00 -7.90 18.18
N VAL A 455 8.33 -8.84 17.50
CA VAL A 455 8.90 -10.15 17.15
C VAL A 455 10.04 -10.01 16.15
N ALA A 456 9.85 -9.21 15.10
CA ALA A 456 10.86 -9.02 14.05
C ALA A 456 12.13 -8.30 14.54
N LEU A 457 12.01 -7.39 15.52
CA LEU A 457 13.12 -6.60 16.06
C LEU A 457 13.82 -7.26 17.27
N LYS A 458 13.21 -8.27 17.89
CA LYS A 458 13.81 -9.00 19.03
C LYS A 458 15.23 -9.52 18.75
N PRO A 459 15.55 -10.11 17.58
CA PRO A 459 16.89 -10.60 17.28
C PRO A 459 17.95 -9.51 17.15
N LEU A 460 17.56 -8.23 17.11
CA LEU A 460 18.47 -7.06 17.09
C LEU A 460 18.69 -6.47 18.48
N GLY A 461 18.28 -7.17 19.54
CA GLY A 461 18.40 -6.67 20.89
C GLY A 461 17.47 -5.49 21.23
N VAL A 462 16.49 -5.18 20.37
CA VAL A 462 15.51 -4.11 20.63
C VAL A 462 14.43 -4.63 21.56
N GLY A 463 14.32 -3.99 22.74
CA GLY A 463 13.36 -4.39 23.76
C GLY A 463 11.92 -4.11 23.38
N ARG A 464 11.00 -5.03 23.72
CA ARG A 464 9.56 -4.86 23.46
C ARG A 464 9.00 -3.53 23.98
N ARG A 465 9.40 -3.13 25.18
CA ARG A 465 8.99 -1.86 25.81
C ARG A 465 9.47 -0.66 25.00
N GLU A 466 10.67 -0.72 24.46
CA GLU A 466 11.28 0.34 23.66
C GLU A 466 10.54 0.55 22.32
N VAL A 467 10.18 -0.54 21.64
CA VAL A 467 9.38 -0.50 20.41
C VAL A 467 8.01 0.12 20.67
N ILE A 468 7.30 -0.39 21.68
CA ILE A 468 5.95 0.06 22.01
C ILE A 468 5.96 1.52 22.45
N LYS A 469 6.92 1.94 23.29
CA LYS A 469 7.05 3.31 23.74
C LYS A 469 7.23 4.27 22.56
N ASN A 470 8.19 4.00 21.65
CA ASN A 470 8.46 4.88 20.52
C ASN A 470 7.30 4.97 19.52
N ALA A 471 6.54 3.89 19.33
CA ALA A 471 5.39 3.90 18.45
C ALA A 471 4.17 4.59 19.08
N LEU A 472 3.80 4.21 20.33
CA LEU A 472 2.57 4.67 20.97
C LEU A 472 2.63 6.12 21.45
N ILE A 473 3.78 6.63 21.90
CA ILE A 473 3.87 8.03 22.33
C ILE A 473 3.52 8.96 21.17
N VAL A 474 4.18 8.78 20.02
CA VAL A 474 3.95 9.62 18.85
C VAL A 474 2.51 9.47 18.34
N TRP A 475 2.01 8.23 18.33
CA TRP A 475 0.64 7.93 17.92
C TRP A 475 -0.41 8.61 18.84
N SER A 476 -0.22 8.56 20.15
CA SER A 476 -1.14 9.20 21.10
C SER A 476 -1.15 10.74 20.97
N LEU A 477 0.02 11.36 20.71
CA LEU A 477 0.07 12.80 20.42
C LEU A 477 -0.69 13.16 19.15
N GLY A 478 -0.58 12.33 18.13
CA GLY A 478 -1.36 12.51 16.90
C GLY A 478 -2.86 12.32 17.11
N LEU A 479 -3.27 11.31 17.91
CA LEU A 479 -4.68 11.13 18.27
C LEU A 479 -5.23 12.35 19.03
N LEU A 480 -4.47 12.90 19.95
CA LEU A 480 -4.87 14.09 20.68
C LEU A 480 -5.01 15.29 19.74
N ALA A 481 -4.04 15.52 18.86
CA ALA A 481 -4.10 16.57 17.86
C ALA A 481 -5.29 16.39 16.90
N GLY A 482 -5.54 15.16 16.43
CA GLY A 482 -6.67 14.83 15.56
C GLY A 482 -8.02 15.05 16.25
N ALA A 483 -8.17 14.58 17.49
CA ALA A 483 -9.39 14.76 18.28
C ALA A 483 -9.71 16.24 18.54
N LEU A 484 -8.70 17.03 18.90
CA LEU A 484 -8.86 18.48 19.07
C LEU A 484 -9.27 19.16 17.78
N THR A 485 -8.64 18.81 16.65
CA THR A 485 -8.97 19.37 15.34
C THR A 485 -10.40 19.02 14.94
N ILE A 486 -10.81 17.76 15.05
CA ILE A 486 -12.16 17.30 14.73
C ILE A 486 -13.21 18.00 15.63
N SER A 487 -12.92 18.16 16.94
CA SER A 487 -13.83 18.83 17.85
C SER A 487 -14.02 20.30 17.50
N ILE A 488 -12.94 21.00 17.14
CA ILE A 488 -13.02 22.41 16.73
C ILE A 488 -13.74 22.53 15.39
N ASP A 489 -13.45 21.68 14.42
CA ASP A 489 -14.12 21.63 13.13
C ASP A 489 -15.63 21.44 13.26
N THR A 490 -16.07 20.52 14.10
CA THR A 490 -17.51 20.26 14.35
C THR A 490 -18.23 21.46 14.97
N VAL A 491 -17.57 22.21 15.86
CA VAL A 491 -18.13 23.42 16.48
C VAL A 491 -18.15 24.60 15.50
N ALA A 492 -17.12 24.73 14.68
CA ALA A 492 -16.97 25.82 13.73
C ALA A 492 -17.85 25.68 12.48
N ASP A 493 -18.23 24.46 12.10
CA ASP A 493 -18.98 24.14 10.88
C ASP A 493 -20.27 24.96 10.75
N GLY A 494 -21.14 24.94 11.75
CA GLY A 494 -22.42 25.66 11.74
C GLY A 494 -22.26 27.18 11.54
N PRO A 495 -21.53 27.89 12.40
CA PRO A 495 -21.30 29.34 12.28
C PRO A 495 -20.63 29.76 10.97
N VAL A 496 -19.60 29.02 10.53
CA VAL A 496 -18.87 29.33 9.29
C VAL A 496 -19.78 29.17 8.06
N ARG A 497 -20.50 28.07 7.97
CA ARG A 497 -21.46 27.84 6.88
C ARG A 497 -22.53 28.94 6.84
N THR A 498 -23.17 29.22 7.97
CA THR A 498 -24.24 30.22 8.05
C THR A 498 -23.78 31.59 7.58
N ASN A 499 -22.61 32.05 8.06
CA ASN A 499 -22.07 33.35 7.69
C ASN A 499 -21.69 33.44 6.21
N LEU A 500 -21.05 32.43 5.65
CA LEU A 500 -20.62 32.45 4.25
C LEU A 500 -21.79 32.24 3.28
N ILE A 501 -22.80 31.46 3.65
CA ILE A 501 -24.04 31.33 2.88
C ILE A 501 -24.78 32.67 2.81
N SER A 502 -24.84 33.42 3.92
CA SER A 502 -25.47 34.73 3.96
C SER A 502 -24.76 35.79 3.09
N LEU A 503 -23.43 35.64 2.93
CA LEU A 503 -22.60 36.57 2.16
C LEU A 503 -22.58 36.25 0.66
N PHE A 504 -22.51 35.00 0.29
CA PHE A 504 -22.21 34.55 -1.08
C PHE A 504 -23.35 33.72 -1.73
N GLY A 505 -24.43 33.48 -1.01
CA GLY A 505 -25.50 32.58 -1.44
C GLY A 505 -25.20 31.09 -1.17
N HIS A 506 -26.21 30.23 -1.36
CA HIS A 506 -26.17 28.86 -0.87
C HIS A 506 -25.04 28.02 -1.48
N GLU A 507 -24.94 27.95 -2.81
CA GLU A 507 -23.92 27.07 -3.45
C GLU A 507 -22.49 27.61 -3.31
N THR A 508 -22.29 28.90 -3.52
CA THR A 508 -20.96 29.51 -3.43
C THR A 508 -20.48 29.60 -1.99
N GLY A 509 -21.39 29.94 -1.07
CA GLY A 509 -21.11 30.05 0.35
C GLY A 509 -20.74 28.70 0.98
N THR A 510 -21.43 27.61 0.61
CA THR A 510 -21.07 26.26 1.08
C THR A 510 -19.69 25.83 0.57
N PHE A 511 -19.37 26.07 -0.70
CA PHE A 511 -18.05 25.73 -1.24
C PHE A 511 -16.92 26.48 -0.52
N PHE A 512 -17.07 27.79 -0.29
CA PHE A 512 -16.05 28.56 0.44
C PHE A 512 -15.96 28.16 1.91
N ALA A 513 -17.07 27.78 2.55
CA ALA A 513 -17.07 27.28 3.92
C ALA A 513 -16.26 25.99 4.04
N GLU A 514 -16.54 25.01 3.18
CA GLU A 514 -15.83 23.72 3.20
C GLU A 514 -14.34 23.88 2.87
N LEU A 515 -14.01 24.73 1.90
CA LEU A 515 -12.61 25.02 1.56
C LEU A 515 -11.87 25.67 2.74
N LEU A 516 -12.51 26.65 3.39
CA LEU A 516 -11.93 27.31 4.56
C LEU A 516 -11.75 26.33 5.74
N LEU A 517 -12.77 25.52 6.02
CA LEU A 517 -12.71 24.49 7.05
C LEU A 517 -11.61 23.46 6.76
N PHE A 518 -11.48 23.00 5.53
CA PHE A 518 -10.43 22.06 5.14
C PHE A 518 -9.03 22.63 5.35
N ILE A 519 -8.79 23.87 4.90
CA ILE A 519 -7.50 24.54 5.08
C ILE A 519 -7.24 24.81 6.57
N ALA A 520 -8.23 25.32 7.30
CA ALA A 520 -8.11 25.64 8.72
C ALA A 520 -7.84 24.38 9.56
N SER A 521 -8.54 23.28 9.30
CA SER A 521 -8.32 21.99 9.97
C SER A 521 -6.92 21.43 9.69
N GLY A 522 -6.44 21.57 8.43
CA GLY A 522 -5.07 21.16 8.06
C GLY A 522 -3.99 21.97 8.80
N ILE A 523 -4.14 23.29 8.86
CA ILE A 523 -3.22 24.17 9.59
C ILE A 523 -3.29 23.89 11.08
N LEU A 524 -4.49 23.78 11.65
CA LEU A 524 -4.70 23.52 13.08
C LEU A 524 -4.08 22.19 13.49
N PHE A 525 -4.37 21.10 12.76
CA PHE A 525 -3.77 19.80 13.02
C PHE A 525 -2.24 19.86 12.98
N THR A 526 -1.69 20.49 11.95
CA THR A 526 -0.24 20.62 11.80
C THR A 526 0.39 21.40 12.95
N ALA A 527 -0.22 22.52 13.35
CA ALA A 527 0.27 23.36 14.45
C ALA A 527 0.20 22.63 15.79
N VAL A 528 -0.94 22.00 16.11
CA VAL A 528 -1.14 21.27 17.37
C VAL A 528 -0.21 20.05 17.43
N TYR A 529 -0.13 19.26 16.34
CA TYR A 529 0.75 18.10 16.29
C TYR A 529 2.22 18.47 16.45
N ALA A 530 2.69 19.49 15.73
CA ALA A 530 4.05 19.97 15.82
C ALA A 530 4.37 20.51 17.23
N PHE A 531 3.44 21.22 17.86
CA PHE A 531 3.58 21.70 19.24
C PHE A 531 3.69 20.54 20.24
N LEU A 532 2.80 19.55 20.15
CA LEU A 532 2.82 18.38 21.03
C LEU A 532 4.09 17.55 20.86
N VAL A 533 4.51 17.29 19.62
CA VAL A 533 5.75 16.55 19.34
C VAL A 533 6.97 17.31 19.86
N ARG A 534 7.02 18.64 19.67
CA ARG A 534 8.09 19.48 20.19
C ARG A 534 8.21 19.40 21.71
N THR A 535 7.09 19.38 22.42
CA THR A 535 7.09 19.40 23.91
C THR A 535 7.43 18.04 24.52
N VAL A 536 7.00 16.93 23.87
CA VAL A 536 7.12 15.58 24.43
C VAL A 536 8.31 14.80 23.86
N VAL A 537 8.63 14.99 22.57
CA VAL A 537 9.67 14.21 21.85
C VAL A 537 10.54 15.14 20.98
N PRO A 538 11.21 16.16 21.55
CA PRO A 538 11.96 17.16 20.79
C PRO A 538 13.09 16.55 19.95
N GLU A 539 13.74 15.50 20.45
CA GLU A 539 14.82 14.80 19.74
C GLU A 539 14.34 14.19 18.41
N ALA A 540 13.16 13.58 18.41
CA ALA A 540 12.60 12.97 17.21
C ALA A 540 12.22 14.02 16.15
N LEU A 541 11.76 15.20 16.59
CA LEU A 541 11.47 16.33 15.70
C LEU A 541 12.76 16.90 15.10
N ALA A 542 13.81 17.07 15.92
CA ALA A 542 15.12 17.53 15.47
C ALA A 542 15.74 16.57 14.45
N GLU A 543 15.65 15.25 14.69
CA GLU A 543 16.08 14.22 13.72
C GLU A 543 15.28 14.28 12.42
N ALA A 544 13.96 14.50 12.49
CA ALA A 544 13.10 14.59 11.29
C ALA A 544 13.42 15.85 10.46
N ILE A 545 13.69 16.99 11.09
CA ILE A 545 14.07 18.23 10.40
C ILE A 545 15.39 18.07 9.64
N GLN A 546 16.31 17.22 10.08
CA GLN A 546 17.55 16.94 9.35
C GLN A 546 17.31 16.30 7.97
N MET A 547 16.17 15.64 7.75
CA MET A 547 15.81 15.08 6.44
C MET A 547 15.40 16.13 5.40
N PHE A 548 15.06 17.35 5.86
CA PHE A 548 14.69 18.42 4.94
C PHE A 548 15.91 18.95 4.17
N PRO A 549 15.70 19.42 2.92
CA PRO A 549 16.75 20.11 2.17
C PRO A 549 17.36 21.25 2.99
N ALA A 550 18.67 21.49 2.84
CA ALA A 550 19.42 22.46 3.63
C ALA A 550 18.78 23.87 3.68
N ARG A 551 18.11 24.26 2.59
CA ARG A 551 17.41 25.56 2.49
C ARG A 551 16.27 25.73 3.51
N PHE A 552 15.55 24.65 3.83
CA PHE A 552 14.41 24.68 4.76
C PHE A 552 14.82 24.30 6.19
N ARG A 553 15.98 23.65 6.37
CA ARG A 553 16.45 23.18 7.67
C ARG A 553 16.69 24.31 8.66
N SER A 554 17.37 25.37 8.25
CA SER A 554 17.66 26.54 9.11
C SER A 554 16.38 27.27 9.54
N GLN A 555 15.42 27.41 8.60
CA GLN A 555 14.14 28.03 8.91
C GLN A 555 13.31 27.16 9.85
N ALA A 556 13.30 25.84 9.68
CA ALA A 556 12.59 24.92 10.56
C ALA A 556 13.21 24.90 11.97
N ILE A 557 14.53 24.87 12.11
CA ILE A 557 15.22 24.91 13.39
C ILE A 557 14.89 26.22 14.13
N SER A 558 14.91 27.37 13.44
CA SER A 558 14.56 28.65 14.04
C SER A 558 13.09 28.73 14.44
N LEU A 559 12.18 28.26 13.58
CA LEU A 559 10.74 28.24 13.84
C LEU A 559 10.38 27.41 15.09
N PHE A 560 11.03 26.25 15.23
CA PHE A 560 10.78 25.34 16.33
C PHE A 560 11.69 25.61 17.55
N ARG A 561 12.61 26.60 17.50
CA ARG A 561 13.58 26.91 18.54
C ARG A 561 14.27 25.66 19.11
N LEU A 562 14.72 24.78 18.24
CA LEU A 562 15.42 23.54 18.58
C LEU A 562 16.91 23.83 18.69
N GLU A 563 17.60 23.20 19.67
CA GLU A 563 19.06 23.17 19.66
C GLU A 563 19.53 22.43 18.42
N ALA A 564 20.52 22.98 17.71
CA ALA A 564 21.09 22.33 16.57
C ALA A 564 21.71 20.98 17.03
N PRO A 565 21.28 19.84 16.53
CA PRO A 565 21.86 18.58 16.94
C PRO A 565 23.34 18.54 16.54
N PRO A 566 24.19 17.82 17.30
CA PRO A 566 25.62 17.72 17.02
C PRO A 566 25.84 17.18 15.59
N ASP A 567 26.78 17.77 14.90
CA ASP A 567 27.15 17.41 13.54
C ASP A 567 27.55 15.91 13.51
N PRO A 568 26.92 15.04 12.69
CA PRO A 568 27.25 13.63 12.62
C PRO A 568 28.70 13.34 12.19
N GLY A 569 29.45 14.37 11.75
CA GLY A 569 30.88 14.31 11.41
C GLY A 569 31.81 14.80 12.52
N ALA A 570 31.29 15.35 13.63
CA ALA A 570 32.16 15.82 14.72
C ALA A 570 32.69 14.62 15.52
N PRO A 571 34.01 14.59 15.84
CA PRO A 571 34.59 13.54 16.68
C PRO A 571 33.95 13.61 18.08
N PRO A 572 33.76 12.45 18.76
CA PRO A 572 33.16 12.44 20.09
C PRO A 572 33.98 13.31 21.02
N HIS A 573 33.30 14.30 21.61
CA HIS A 573 33.95 15.18 22.61
C HIS A 573 34.53 14.33 23.72
N ALA A 574 35.84 14.51 23.95
CA ALA A 574 36.53 13.92 25.09
C ALA A 574 35.81 14.35 26.39
N PRO A 575 35.67 13.46 27.39
CA PRO A 575 35.02 13.81 28.64
C PRO A 575 35.82 14.94 29.32
N HIS A 576 35.14 16.02 29.64
CA HIS A 576 35.69 17.06 30.47
C HIS A 576 36.10 16.43 31.81
N ARG A 577 37.41 16.55 32.15
CA ARG A 577 37.98 16.21 33.44
C ARG A 577 37.52 17.19 34.53
#